data_dc0c76ec0bf84871f21c154a5feafaf9
#
_entry.id   dc0c76ec0bf84871f21c154a5feafaf9
#
_cell.length_a   1.000
_cell.length_b   1.000
_cell.length_c   1.000
_cell.angle_alpha   90.00
_cell.angle_beta   90.00
_cell.angle_gamma   90.00
#
_symmetry.space_group_name_H-M   'P 1'
#
loop_
_entity.id
_entity.type
_entity.pdbx_description
1 polymer ?
#
loop_
_entity_poly.entity_id
_entity_poly.type
_entity_poly.pdbx_seq_one_letter_code
_entity_poly.pdbx_strand_id
1 'polypeptide(L)'
;LPDGTDLAEAEAHAAAFEMSGARWRDSRNGAPGIAEFVQRIGSFLVLVGLAGLAVGGVGIASAVRAYLDRKTATIATLKTLGAESRTIFAAYFLQVGLLTLLGLAMGLILGAVAPIAFGPLIEARLPVPVAISVYPAPLAEAALYGVLTALVFTLWPLARTERVRAAALFRDAISPRNSWPRWPYMVVILVVAGALIWAAVAFSDSRRLALGTAGGIFGALVILSLAALAIRVIARALAQSRILRGRTTLRTAFGAIGGPGSEATSVVLSLGLGLSVLAAIGQIDTNLRSAIQQD
;
A
#
# COMPACT_ATOMS: atom_id res chain seq x y z
N LEU A 1 41.13 -19.18 12.44
CA LEU A 1 42.03 -19.07 11.31
C LEU A 1 42.72 -17.70 11.36
N PRO A 2 44.00 -17.57 10.98
CA PRO A 2 44.67 -16.28 10.90
C PRO A 2 43.95 -15.35 9.93
N ASP A 3 44.02 -14.02 10.22
CA ASP A 3 43.47 -12.99 9.34
C ASP A 3 44.12 -13.07 7.96
N GLY A 4 43.31 -13.28 6.91
CA GLY A 4 43.81 -13.40 5.52
C GLY A 4 43.77 -14.80 4.92
N THR A 5 43.30 -15.83 5.65
CA THR A 5 43.17 -17.18 5.11
C THR A 5 42.02 -17.21 4.09
N ASP A 6 42.28 -17.76 2.88
CA ASP A 6 41.23 -17.96 1.87
C ASP A 6 40.23 -19.03 2.38
N LEU A 7 39.02 -18.59 2.65
CA LEU A 7 37.95 -19.42 3.20
C LEU A 7 37.52 -20.54 2.21
N ALA A 8 37.68 -20.31 0.90
CA ALA A 8 37.33 -21.29 -0.12
C ALA A 8 38.36 -22.44 -0.11
N GLU A 9 39.63 -22.18 0.14
CA GLU A 9 40.68 -23.18 0.28
C GLU A 9 40.51 -24.02 1.56
N ALA A 10 40.14 -23.35 2.66
CA ALA A 10 39.85 -24.01 3.93
C ALA A 10 38.60 -24.90 3.84
N GLU A 11 37.56 -24.49 3.12
CA GLU A 11 36.33 -25.28 2.86
C GLU A 11 36.65 -26.51 2.02
N ALA A 12 37.47 -26.38 0.98
CA ALA A 12 37.93 -27.52 0.16
C ALA A 12 38.72 -28.56 0.95
N HIS A 13 39.56 -28.12 1.90
CA HIS A 13 40.26 -29.02 2.80
C HIS A 13 39.34 -29.67 3.84
N ALA A 14 38.31 -28.95 4.30
CA ALA A 14 37.35 -29.48 5.27
C ALA A 14 36.42 -30.53 4.66
N ALA A 15 36.14 -30.47 3.35
CA ALA A 15 35.35 -31.45 2.64
C ALA A 15 35.93 -32.88 2.72
N ALA A 16 37.24 -33.01 2.86
CA ALA A 16 37.91 -34.30 3.07
C ALA A 16 37.55 -34.95 4.42
N PHE A 17 37.10 -34.16 5.40
CA PHE A 17 36.73 -34.63 6.75
C PHE A 17 35.23 -34.85 6.92
N GLU A 18 34.40 -34.53 5.95
CA GLU A 18 32.93 -34.73 6.03
C GLU A 18 32.56 -36.21 6.25
N MET A 19 33.33 -37.13 5.66
CA MET A 19 33.12 -38.58 5.84
C MET A 19 33.39 -39.05 7.30
N SER A 20 34.10 -38.28 8.10
CA SER A 20 34.36 -38.58 9.52
C SER A 20 33.31 -37.96 10.47
N GLY A 21 32.24 -37.34 9.93
CA GLY A 21 31.18 -36.69 10.72
C GLY A 21 31.52 -35.25 11.17
N ALA A 22 32.66 -34.71 10.76
CA ALA A 22 33.03 -33.34 11.00
C ALA A 22 32.25 -32.41 10.04
N ARG A 23 31.59 -31.38 10.60
CA ARG A 23 30.91 -30.35 9.79
C ARG A 23 31.73 -29.07 9.82
N TRP A 24 32.11 -28.59 8.65
CA TRP A 24 32.70 -27.26 8.53
C TRP A 24 31.69 -26.19 8.90
N ARG A 25 32.06 -25.30 9.81
CA ARG A 25 31.26 -24.13 10.17
C ARG A 25 32.16 -22.90 10.04
N ASP A 26 31.84 -22.06 9.08
CA ASP A 26 32.43 -20.72 8.93
C ASP A 26 31.62 -19.69 9.73
N SER A 27 32.26 -18.58 10.10
CA SER A 27 31.62 -17.43 10.74
C SER A 27 30.46 -16.88 9.91
N ARG A 28 30.46 -17.07 8.59
CA ARG A 28 29.36 -16.72 7.67
C ARG A 28 28.15 -17.67 7.77
N ASN A 29 28.38 -18.94 8.13
CA ASN A 29 27.38 -20.00 8.25
C ASN A 29 27.34 -20.60 9.67
N GLY A 30 27.94 -19.92 10.64
CA GLY A 30 28.08 -20.40 12.00
C GLY A 30 26.74 -20.63 12.74
N ALA A 31 25.68 -19.99 12.26
CA ALA A 31 24.33 -20.18 12.77
C ALA A 31 23.31 -20.13 11.63
N PRO A 32 23.12 -21.23 10.88
CA PRO A 32 22.14 -21.28 9.77
C PRO A 32 20.74 -20.84 10.18
N GLY A 33 20.33 -21.15 11.42
CA GLY A 33 19.04 -20.76 11.95
C GLY A 33 18.88 -19.24 12.13
N ILE A 34 19.97 -18.51 12.42
CA ILE A 34 19.92 -17.04 12.54
C ILE A 34 19.75 -16.41 11.15
N ALA A 35 20.45 -16.89 10.14
CA ALA A 35 20.31 -16.38 8.78
C ALA A 35 18.90 -16.60 8.24
N GLU A 36 18.33 -17.80 8.42
CA GLU A 36 16.93 -18.08 8.06
C GLU A 36 15.94 -17.21 8.84
N PHE A 37 16.19 -17.00 10.12
CA PHE A 37 15.34 -16.15 10.97
C PHE A 37 15.35 -14.69 10.50
N VAL A 38 16.53 -14.13 10.20
CA VAL A 38 16.67 -12.77 9.66
C VAL A 38 15.98 -12.65 8.32
N GLN A 39 16.14 -13.64 7.42
CA GLN A 39 15.47 -13.65 6.13
C GLN A 39 13.94 -13.72 6.26
N ARG A 40 13.42 -14.53 7.18
CA ARG A 40 11.98 -14.59 7.47
C ARG A 40 11.44 -13.27 7.99
N ILE A 41 12.15 -12.63 8.93
CA ILE A 41 11.77 -11.30 9.45
C ILE A 41 11.82 -10.27 8.32
N GLY A 42 12.86 -10.26 7.49
CA GLY A 42 12.96 -9.37 6.34
C GLY A 42 11.78 -9.52 5.39
N SER A 43 11.45 -10.75 5.01
CA SER A 43 10.28 -11.05 4.16
C SER A 43 8.97 -10.60 4.80
N PHE A 44 8.80 -10.79 6.10
CA PHE A 44 7.64 -10.33 6.85
C PHE A 44 7.53 -8.79 6.86
N LEU A 45 8.64 -8.07 7.07
CA LEU A 45 8.66 -6.62 7.06
C LEU A 45 8.30 -6.05 5.68
N VAL A 46 8.77 -6.67 4.60
CA VAL A 46 8.37 -6.32 3.22
C VAL A 46 6.86 -6.50 3.02
N LEU A 47 6.30 -7.59 3.53
CA LEU A 47 4.87 -7.88 3.45
C LEU A 47 4.04 -6.80 4.18
N VAL A 48 4.46 -6.42 5.39
CA VAL A 48 3.84 -5.34 6.17
C VAL A 48 3.98 -4.00 5.45
N GLY A 49 5.15 -3.72 4.86
CA GLY A 49 5.39 -2.51 4.08
C GLY A 49 4.49 -2.39 2.86
N LEU A 50 4.35 -3.46 2.07
CA LEU A 50 3.46 -3.49 0.90
C LEU A 50 1.98 -3.34 1.30
N ALA A 51 1.57 -3.98 2.40
CA ALA A 51 0.22 -3.82 2.93
C ALA A 51 -0.03 -2.38 3.42
N GLY A 52 0.95 -1.77 4.09
CA GLY A 52 0.91 -0.36 4.48
C GLY A 52 0.79 0.58 3.28
N LEU A 53 1.51 0.30 2.17
CA LEU A 53 1.39 1.05 0.92
C LEU A 53 -0.01 0.91 0.30
N ALA A 54 -0.63 -0.26 0.38
CA ALA A 54 -2.00 -0.44 -0.13
C ALA A 54 -3.02 0.38 0.67
N VAL A 55 -2.92 0.37 2.02
CA VAL A 55 -3.77 1.19 2.90
C VAL A 55 -3.54 2.68 2.64
N GLY A 56 -2.27 3.11 2.56
CA GLY A 56 -1.88 4.48 2.23
C GLY A 56 -2.39 4.90 0.85
N GLY A 57 -2.30 4.02 -0.14
CA GLY A 57 -2.80 4.24 -1.50
C GLY A 57 -4.31 4.50 -1.54
N VAL A 58 -5.11 3.71 -0.82
CA VAL A 58 -6.56 3.95 -0.67
C VAL A 58 -6.82 5.30 0.01
N GLY A 59 -6.01 5.65 1.03
CA GLY A 59 -6.04 6.96 1.69
C GLY A 59 -5.78 8.10 0.71
N ILE A 60 -4.74 7.99 -0.12
CA ILE A 60 -4.42 8.96 -1.19
C ILE A 60 -5.60 9.10 -2.15
N ALA A 61 -6.13 7.98 -2.67
CA ALA A 61 -7.27 8.02 -3.60
C ALA A 61 -8.50 8.71 -3.00
N SER A 62 -8.77 8.49 -1.71
CA SER A 62 -9.88 9.10 -0.99
C SER A 62 -9.67 10.60 -0.78
N ALA A 63 -8.47 11.01 -0.34
CA ALA A 63 -8.11 12.41 -0.14
C ALA A 63 -8.16 13.21 -1.45
N VAL A 64 -7.58 12.66 -2.53
CA VAL A 64 -7.59 13.29 -3.86
C VAL A 64 -9.03 13.41 -4.38
N ARG A 65 -9.84 12.36 -4.21
CA ARG A 65 -11.25 12.41 -4.60
C ARG A 65 -12.01 13.49 -3.85
N ALA A 66 -11.91 13.53 -2.52
CA ALA A 66 -12.57 14.52 -1.69
C ALA A 66 -12.10 15.97 -2.00
N TYR A 67 -10.82 16.12 -2.34
CA TYR A 67 -10.27 17.40 -2.79
C TYR A 67 -10.87 17.84 -4.13
N LEU A 68 -10.89 16.96 -5.13
CA LEU A 68 -11.41 17.25 -6.47
C LEU A 68 -12.93 17.47 -6.46
N ASP A 69 -13.66 16.75 -5.62
CA ASP A 69 -15.10 16.94 -5.45
C ASP A 69 -15.43 18.36 -4.95
N ARG A 70 -14.63 18.88 -4.01
CA ARG A 70 -14.75 20.28 -3.55
C ARG A 70 -14.37 21.30 -4.61
N LYS A 71 -13.51 20.95 -5.57
CA LYS A 71 -13.06 21.81 -6.66
C LYS A 71 -13.91 21.70 -7.94
N THR A 72 -14.95 20.86 -7.93
CA THR A 72 -15.79 20.61 -9.12
C THR A 72 -16.42 21.91 -9.64
N ALA A 73 -16.92 22.79 -8.79
CA ALA A 73 -17.47 24.09 -9.20
C ALA A 73 -16.41 24.98 -9.84
N THR A 74 -15.22 25.08 -9.25
CA THR A 74 -14.09 25.84 -9.80
C THR A 74 -13.67 25.30 -11.18
N ILE A 75 -13.59 23.96 -11.32
CA ILE A 75 -13.27 23.31 -12.59
C ILE A 75 -14.33 23.62 -13.67
N ALA A 76 -15.59 23.57 -13.30
CA ALA A 76 -16.69 23.90 -14.20
C ALA A 76 -16.64 25.37 -14.65
N THR A 77 -16.38 26.31 -13.72
CA THR A 77 -16.19 27.73 -14.05
C THR A 77 -15.01 27.97 -14.99
N LEU A 78 -13.87 27.34 -14.73
CA LEU A 78 -12.72 27.44 -15.63
C LEU A 78 -13.04 26.93 -17.06
N LYS A 79 -13.82 25.85 -17.15
CA LYS A 79 -14.25 25.32 -18.45
C LYS A 79 -15.26 26.24 -19.16
N THR A 80 -16.14 26.94 -18.44
CA THR A 80 -17.04 27.93 -19.06
C THR A 80 -16.27 29.15 -19.57
N LEU A 81 -15.13 29.49 -18.95
CA LEU A 81 -14.22 30.54 -19.40
C LEU A 81 -13.29 30.09 -20.54
N GLY A 82 -13.43 28.86 -21.03
CA GLY A 82 -12.65 28.33 -22.17
C GLY A 82 -11.36 27.60 -21.81
N ALA A 83 -11.10 27.33 -20.53
CA ALA A 83 -9.91 26.56 -20.15
C ALA A 83 -9.98 25.12 -20.65
N GLU A 84 -8.90 24.66 -21.31
CA GLU A 84 -8.80 23.30 -21.80
C GLU A 84 -8.74 22.28 -20.66
N SER A 85 -9.41 21.14 -20.84
CA SER A 85 -9.41 20.04 -19.86
C SER A 85 -8.00 19.52 -19.55
N ARG A 86 -7.09 19.58 -20.53
CA ARG A 86 -5.68 19.16 -20.36
C ARG A 86 -4.92 20.09 -19.41
N THR A 87 -5.11 21.39 -19.53
CA THR A 87 -4.48 22.41 -18.69
C THR A 87 -4.98 22.27 -17.23
N ILE A 88 -6.29 22.08 -17.05
CA ILE A 88 -6.88 21.86 -15.75
C ILE A 88 -6.32 20.57 -15.11
N PHE A 89 -6.28 19.47 -15.89
CA PHE A 89 -5.69 18.20 -15.43
C PHE A 89 -4.23 18.39 -15.01
N ALA A 90 -3.41 19.03 -15.85
CA ALA A 90 -2.00 19.26 -15.58
C ALA A 90 -1.79 20.10 -14.30
N ALA A 91 -2.57 21.15 -14.08
CA ALA A 91 -2.50 21.99 -12.89
C ALA A 91 -2.80 21.19 -11.61
N TYR A 92 -3.88 20.41 -11.59
CA TYR A 92 -4.21 19.58 -10.43
C TYR A 92 -3.25 18.40 -10.25
N PHE A 93 -2.74 17.81 -11.35
CA PHE A 93 -1.72 16.77 -11.29
C PHE A 93 -0.42 17.29 -10.67
N LEU A 94 0.01 18.49 -11.08
CA LEU A 94 1.22 19.11 -10.52
C LEU A 94 1.04 19.44 -9.03
N GLN A 95 -0.12 19.97 -8.65
CA GLN A 95 -0.43 20.31 -7.26
C GLN A 95 -0.46 19.08 -6.36
N VAL A 96 -1.17 18.02 -6.77
CA VAL A 96 -1.23 16.76 -6.03
C VAL A 96 0.15 16.08 -6.04
N GLY A 97 0.87 16.12 -7.16
CA GLY A 97 2.22 15.60 -7.27
C GLY A 97 3.21 16.26 -6.31
N LEU A 98 3.16 17.58 -6.17
CA LEU A 98 4.00 18.32 -5.22
C LEU A 98 3.71 17.90 -3.76
N LEU A 99 2.42 17.80 -3.40
CA LEU A 99 2.02 17.33 -2.06
C LEU A 99 2.47 15.88 -1.82
N THR A 100 2.39 15.04 -2.84
CA THR A 100 2.89 13.66 -2.78
C THR A 100 4.39 13.60 -2.56
N LEU A 101 5.16 14.42 -3.28
CA LEU A 101 6.62 14.50 -3.11
C LEU A 101 7.00 14.98 -1.70
N LEU A 102 6.30 15.97 -1.15
CA LEU A 102 6.51 16.42 0.22
C LEU A 102 6.19 15.30 1.24
N GLY A 103 5.07 14.61 1.08
CA GLY A 103 4.72 13.48 1.93
C GLY A 103 5.72 12.33 1.82
N LEU A 104 6.21 12.03 0.62
CA LEU A 104 7.24 11.02 0.38
C LEU A 104 8.57 11.41 1.05
N ALA A 105 9.01 12.65 0.90
CA ALA A 105 10.23 13.14 1.54
C ALA A 105 10.14 13.02 3.06
N MET A 106 9.02 13.44 3.66
CA MET A 106 8.78 13.29 5.10
C MET A 106 8.76 11.81 5.52
N GLY A 107 8.10 10.95 4.75
CA GLY A 107 8.06 9.50 5.01
C GLY A 107 9.44 8.86 4.96
N LEU A 108 10.28 9.23 3.99
CA LEU A 108 11.66 8.74 3.86
C LEU A 108 12.55 9.23 5.01
N ILE A 109 12.42 10.51 5.40
CA ILE A 109 13.15 11.07 6.54
C ILE A 109 12.75 10.31 7.82
N LEU A 110 11.47 10.15 8.09
CA LEU A 110 11.00 9.41 9.26
C LEU A 110 11.45 7.94 9.22
N GLY A 111 11.39 7.29 8.05
CA GLY A 111 11.85 5.92 7.86
C GLY A 111 13.35 5.74 8.06
N ALA A 112 14.16 6.75 7.71
CA ALA A 112 15.60 6.75 7.95
C ALA A 112 15.97 7.08 9.40
N VAL A 113 15.26 8.02 10.02
CA VAL A 113 15.54 8.50 11.39
C VAL A 113 15.04 7.52 12.46
N ALA A 114 13.91 6.87 12.24
CA ALA A 114 13.32 5.98 13.23
C ALA A 114 14.25 4.83 13.69
N PRO A 115 14.90 4.06 12.79
CA PRO A 115 15.86 3.04 13.22
C PRO A 115 17.04 3.60 14.00
N ILE A 116 17.51 4.79 13.65
CA ILE A 116 18.64 5.46 14.34
C ILE A 116 18.20 5.90 15.75
N ALA A 117 17.03 6.50 15.86
CA ALA A 117 16.51 7.00 17.14
C ALA A 117 16.19 5.88 18.14
N PHE A 118 15.65 4.77 17.64
CA PHE A 118 15.30 3.61 18.47
C PHE A 118 16.41 2.56 18.56
N GLY A 119 17.51 2.73 17.83
CA GLY A 119 18.63 1.82 17.77
C GLY A 119 19.22 1.45 19.13
N PRO A 120 19.56 2.41 20.01
CA PRO A 120 20.09 2.10 21.33
C PRO A 120 19.15 1.28 22.21
N LEU A 121 17.85 1.44 22.00
CA LEU A 121 16.81 0.66 22.71
C LEU A 121 16.73 -0.78 22.20
N ILE A 122 16.98 -0.96 20.91
CA ILE A 122 16.99 -2.26 20.23
C ILE A 122 18.26 -3.02 20.60
N GLU A 123 19.44 -2.36 20.54
CA GLU A 123 20.72 -2.95 20.93
C GLU A 123 20.72 -3.44 22.38
N ALA A 124 20.09 -2.72 23.31
CA ALA A 124 19.97 -3.12 24.72
C ALA A 124 19.17 -4.42 24.93
N ARG A 125 18.41 -4.85 23.93
CA ARG A 125 17.52 -6.03 23.99
C ARG A 125 17.97 -7.19 23.11
N LEU A 126 18.85 -6.96 22.15
CA LEU A 126 19.34 -7.98 21.22
C LEU A 126 20.76 -8.43 21.61
N PRO A 127 21.04 -9.74 21.61
CA PRO A 127 22.38 -10.29 21.90
C PRO A 127 23.34 -10.19 20.70
N VAL A 128 23.02 -9.38 19.68
CA VAL A 128 23.78 -9.26 18.43
C VAL A 128 24.14 -7.79 18.22
N PRO A 129 25.43 -7.45 17.92
CA PRO A 129 25.80 -6.09 17.58
C PRO A 129 25.12 -5.68 16.27
N VAL A 130 24.25 -4.68 16.34
CA VAL A 130 23.53 -4.15 15.18
C VAL A 130 24.24 -2.90 14.69
N ALA A 131 24.83 -2.94 13.51
CA ALA A 131 25.37 -1.73 12.87
C ALA A 131 24.23 -0.89 12.31
N ILE A 132 23.80 0.12 13.08
CA ILE A 132 22.74 1.04 12.67
C ILE A 132 23.35 2.09 11.75
N SER A 133 23.10 1.95 10.45
CA SER A 133 23.52 2.89 9.42
C SER A 133 22.40 3.16 8.43
N VAL A 134 22.46 4.31 7.76
CA VAL A 134 21.52 4.65 6.69
C VAL A 134 21.94 3.93 5.42
N TYR A 135 21.08 3.04 4.93
CA TYR A 135 21.31 2.34 3.68
C TYR A 135 20.54 3.04 2.56
N PRO A 136 21.21 3.60 1.54
CA PRO A 136 20.56 4.36 0.47
C PRO A 136 19.70 3.46 -0.46
N ALA A 137 20.09 2.20 -0.67
CA ALA A 137 19.37 1.30 -1.55
C ALA A 137 17.92 1.01 -1.08
N PRO A 138 17.65 0.58 0.17
CA PRO A 138 16.29 0.41 0.67
C PRO A 138 15.47 1.71 0.66
N LEU A 139 16.10 2.86 0.89
CA LEU A 139 15.41 4.15 0.81
C LEU A 139 15.00 4.49 -0.63
N ALA A 140 15.85 4.21 -1.61
CA ALA A 140 15.54 4.39 -3.03
C ALA A 140 14.41 3.46 -3.47
N GLU A 141 14.41 2.20 -3.02
CA GLU A 141 13.32 1.25 -3.27
C GLU A 141 12.01 1.72 -2.65
N ALA A 142 12.03 2.16 -1.40
CA ALA A 142 10.85 2.71 -0.72
C ALA A 142 10.32 3.97 -1.43
N ALA A 143 11.21 4.85 -1.91
CA ALA A 143 10.85 6.01 -2.72
C ALA A 143 10.16 5.59 -4.02
N LEU A 144 10.71 4.61 -4.72
CA LEU A 144 10.14 4.07 -5.96
C LEU A 144 8.74 3.50 -5.73
N TYR A 145 8.59 2.64 -4.70
CA TYR A 145 7.28 2.10 -4.33
C TYR A 145 6.28 3.20 -3.96
N GLY A 146 6.71 4.19 -3.19
CA GLY A 146 5.87 5.32 -2.78
C GLY A 146 5.38 6.13 -3.98
N VAL A 147 6.27 6.46 -4.93
CA VAL A 147 5.92 7.20 -6.17
C VAL A 147 4.97 6.38 -7.03
N LEU A 148 5.26 5.10 -7.30
CA LEU A 148 4.42 4.25 -8.13
C LEU A 148 3.03 4.06 -7.51
N THR A 149 2.96 3.82 -6.20
CA THR A 149 1.69 3.71 -5.46
C THR A 149 0.90 5.01 -5.54
N ALA A 150 1.53 6.14 -5.29
CA ALA A 150 0.88 7.43 -5.37
C ALA A 150 0.33 7.72 -6.78
N LEU A 151 1.08 7.38 -7.83
CA LEU A 151 0.63 7.51 -9.22
C LEU A 151 -0.59 6.63 -9.51
N VAL A 152 -0.55 5.35 -9.14
CA VAL A 152 -1.68 4.42 -9.35
C VAL A 152 -2.96 4.96 -8.73
N PHE A 153 -2.88 5.38 -7.46
CA PHE A 153 -4.06 5.79 -6.68
C PHE A 153 -4.50 7.23 -6.96
N THR A 154 -3.63 8.10 -7.49
CA THR A 154 -3.96 9.49 -7.84
C THR A 154 -4.52 9.62 -9.26
N LEU A 155 -3.99 8.86 -10.22
CA LEU A 155 -4.40 8.98 -11.62
C LEU A 155 -5.88 8.65 -11.84
N TRP A 156 -6.42 7.68 -11.11
CA TRP A 156 -7.83 7.29 -11.24
C TRP A 156 -8.81 8.42 -10.90
N PRO A 157 -8.76 9.05 -9.70
CA PRO A 157 -9.65 10.16 -9.39
C PRO A 157 -9.39 11.38 -10.25
N LEU A 158 -8.12 11.65 -10.61
CA LEU A 158 -7.73 12.80 -11.39
C LEU A 158 -8.25 12.72 -12.85
N ALA A 159 -8.18 11.55 -13.48
CA ALA A 159 -8.69 11.33 -14.83
C ALA A 159 -10.20 11.61 -14.98
N ARG A 160 -10.95 11.60 -13.87
CA ARG A 160 -12.37 11.95 -13.86
C ARG A 160 -12.61 13.46 -14.04
N THR A 161 -11.65 14.33 -13.70
CA THR A 161 -11.79 15.77 -13.82
C THR A 161 -11.95 16.22 -15.28
N GLU A 162 -11.39 15.49 -16.23
CA GLU A 162 -11.58 15.78 -17.66
C GLU A 162 -13.05 15.71 -18.08
N ARG A 163 -13.85 14.86 -17.45
CA ARG A 163 -15.26 14.63 -17.79
C ARG A 163 -16.22 15.58 -17.09
N VAL A 164 -15.74 16.46 -16.21
CA VAL A 164 -16.57 17.52 -15.62
C VAL A 164 -17.04 18.42 -16.76
N ARG A 165 -18.36 18.48 -16.97
CA ARG A 165 -18.98 19.35 -17.99
C ARG A 165 -19.15 20.75 -17.45
N ALA A 166 -18.99 21.78 -18.31
CA ALA A 166 -19.30 23.16 -17.95
C ALA A 166 -20.75 23.32 -17.45
N ALA A 167 -21.68 22.57 -18.02
CA ALA A 167 -23.08 22.55 -17.59
C ALA A 167 -23.33 22.00 -16.17
N ALA A 168 -22.31 21.46 -15.50
CA ALA A 168 -22.44 20.97 -14.11
C ALA A 168 -22.74 22.11 -13.12
N LEU A 169 -22.45 23.36 -13.45
CA LEU A 169 -22.82 24.54 -12.65
C LEU A 169 -24.34 24.78 -12.58
N PHE A 170 -25.07 24.35 -13.62
CA PHE A 170 -26.51 24.66 -13.76
C PHE A 170 -27.42 23.47 -13.36
N ARG A 171 -26.84 22.30 -13.12
CA ARG A 171 -27.55 21.11 -12.71
C ARG A 171 -27.02 20.61 -11.38
N ASP A 172 -27.49 21.18 -10.30
CA ASP A 172 -27.30 20.60 -8.98
C ASP A 172 -27.75 19.13 -8.97
N ALA A 173 -26.85 18.25 -8.56
CA ALA A 173 -27.10 16.94 -8.02
C ALA A 173 -27.59 15.78 -8.93
N ILE A 174 -27.83 15.90 -10.24
CA ILE A 174 -28.48 14.81 -11.00
C ILE A 174 -27.55 14.07 -11.98
N SER A 175 -26.33 14.53 -12.17
CA SER A 175 -25.39 13.78 -13.03
C SER A 175 -24.77 12.60 -12.29
N PRO A 176 -24.90 11.35 -12.79
CA PRO A 176 -24.25 10.22 -12.15
C PRO A 176 -22.75 10.43 -12.16
N ARG A 177 -22.16 10.60 -10.97
CA ARG A 177 -20.70 10.74 -10.71
C ARG A 177 -19.87 9.52 -11.12
N ASN A 178 -20.49 8.55 -11.82
CA ASN A 178 -19.90 7.26 -12.13
C ASN A 178 -19.42 7.18 -13.59
N SER A 179 -18.66 8.19 -14.05
CA SER A 179 -17.99 8.08 -15.35
C SER A 179 -16.64 7.39 -15.20
N TRP A 180 -16.46 6.29 -15.92
CA TRP A 180 -15.17 5.62 -16.06
C TRP A 180 -14.16 6.56 -16.72
N PRO A 181 -12.87 6.52 -16.32
CA PRO A 181 -11.83 7.30 -17.01
C PRO A 181 -11.78 6.97 -18.52
N ARG A 182 -11.19 7.85 -19.31
CA ARG A 182 -10.90 7.52 -20.73
C ARG A 182 -9.91 6.36 -20.77
N TRP A 183 -10.05 5.49 -21.77
CA TRP A 183 -9.23 4.30 -21.91
C TRP A 183 -7.71 4.55 -21.85
N PRO A 184 -7.12 5.65 -22.40
CA PRO A 184 -5.69 5.87 -22.29
C PRO A 184 -5.20 6.01 -20.83
N TYR A 185 -6.01 6.61 -19.93
CA TYR A 185 -5.65 6.68 -18.51
C TYR A 185 -5.70 5.30 -17.83
N MET A 186 -6.61 4.43 -18.26
CA MET A 186 -6.66 3.06 -17.76
C MET A 186 -5.40 2.28 -18.16
N VAL A 187 -4.92 2.47 -19.40
CA VAL A 187 -3.66 1.86 -19.84
C VAL A 187 -2.49 2.37 -19.02
N VAL A 188 -2.39 3.68 -18.78
CA VAL A 188 -1.31 4.24 -17.95
C VAL A 188 -1.37 3.69 -16.53
N ILE A 189 -2.55 3.63 -15.91
CA ILE A 189 -2.72 3.05 -14.56
C ILE A 189 -2.30 1.58 -14.54
N LEU A 190 -2.66 0.80 -15.57
CA LEU A 190 -2.29 -0.61 -15.70
C LEU A 190 -0.78 -0.79 -15.86
N VAL A 191 -0.14 0.07 -16.67
CA VAL A 191 1.32 0.05 -16.85
C VAL A 191 2.04 0.41 -15.55
N VAL A 192 1.59 1.46 -14.84
CA VAL A 192 2.19 1.87 -13.57
C VAL A 192 1.95 0.81 -12.48
N ALA A 193 0.77 0.20 -12.43
CA ALA A 193 0.48 -0.91 -11.51
C ALA A 193 1.33 -2.14 -11.86
N GLY A 194 1.51 -2.45 -13.14
CA GLY A 194 2.41 -3.51 -13.60
C GLY A 194 3.87 -3.23 -13.23
N ALA A 195 4.33 -1.99 -13.35
CA ALA A 195 5.65 -1.56 -12.92
C ALA A 195 5.82 -1.69 -11.39
N LEU A 196 4.79 -1.38 -10.62
CA LEU A 196 4.80 -1.57 -9.15
C LEU A 196 4.95 -3.05 -8.77
N ILE A 197 4.17 -3.93 -9.41
CA ILE A 197 4.24 -5.38 -9.18
C ILE A 197 5.60 -5.91 -9.64
N TRP A 198 6.09 -5.47 -10.81
CA TRP A 198 7.40 -5.85 -11.32
C TRP A 198 8.52 -5.44 -10.36
N ALA A 199 8.50 -4.20 -9.86
CA ALA A 199 9.46 -3.73 -8.88
C ALA A 199 9.41 -4.57 -7.59
N ALA A 200 8.21 -4.87 -7.08
CA ALA A 200 8.03 -5.71 -5.90
C ALA A 200 8.62 -7.13 -6.09
N VAL A 201 8.53 -7.68 -7.31
CA VAL A 201 9.11 -8.99 -7.63
C VAL A 201 10.61 -8.92 -7.87
N ALA A 202 11.10 -7.84 -8.51
CA ALA A 202 12.50 -7.67 -8.87
C ALA A 202 13.41 -7.42 -7.66
N PHE A 203 12.90 -6.65 -6.68
CA PHE A 203 13.65 -6.33 -5.44
C PHE A 203 13.39 -7.31 -4.29
N SER A 204 12.51 -8.30 -4.48
CA SER A 204 12.23 -9.32 -3.46
C SER A 204 13.13 -10.54 -3.66
N ASP A 205 13.73 -11.03 -2.57
CA ASP A 205 14.51 -12.27 -2.56
C ASP A 205 13.67 -13.51 -2.96
N SER A 206 12.35 -13.44 -2.75
CA SER A 206 11.43 -14.53 -3.03
C SER A 206 10.28 -14.09 -3.95
N ARG A 207 10.39 -14.42 -5.24
CA ARG A 207 9.34 -14.14 -6.24
C ARG A 207 7.96 -14.70 -5.86
N ARG A 208 7.93 -15.88 -5.22
CA ARG A 208 6.67 -16.51 -4.80
C ARG A 208 5.98 -15.70 -3.70
N LEU A 209 6.74 -15.19 -2.72
CA LEU A 209 6.19 -14.36 -1.65
C LEU A 209 5.71 -13.01 -2.17
N ALA A 210 6.49 -12.35 -3.04
CA ALA A 210 6.10 -11.07 -3.63
C ALA A 210 4.81 -11.19 -4.47
N LEU A 211 4.69 -12.20 -5.32
CA LEU A 211 3.48 -12.46 -6.11
C LEU A 211 2.30 -12.86 -5.23
N GLY A 212 2.54 -13.70 -4.21
CA GLY A 212 1.51 -14.08 -3.23
C GLY A 212 0.97 -12.86 -2.47
N THR A 213 1.85 -11.96 -2.04
CA THR A 213 1.48 -10.71 -1.35
C THR A 213 0.71 -9.78 -2.27
N ALA A 214 1.20 -9.55 -3.49
CA ALA A 214 0.50 -8.71 -4.47
C ALA A 214 -0.88 -9.28 -4.80
N GLY A 215 -0.99 -10.60 -4.99
CA GLY A 215 -2.25 -11.30 -5.20
C GLY A 215 -3.19 -11.22 -3.99
N GLY A 216 -2.65 -11.35 -2.79
CA GLY A 216 -3.40 -11.20 -1.53
C GLY A 216 -3.96 -9.80 -1.34
N ILE A 217 -3.15 -8.76 -1.58
CA ILE A 217 -3.59 -7.37 -1.53
C ILE A 217 -4.67 -7.10 -2.58
N PHE A 218 -4.47 -7.57 -3.82
CA PHE A 218 -5.46 -7.43 -4.88
C PHE A 218 -6.76 -8.15 -4.53
N GLY A 219 -6.68 -9.38 -4.03
CA GLY A 219 -7.82 -10.15 -3.56
C GLY A 219 -8.57 -9.45 -2.43
N ALA A 220 -7.85 -8.92 -1.44
CA ALA A 220 -8.43 -8.14 -0.35
C ALA A 220 -9.15 -6.89 -0.86
N LEU A 221 -8.54 -6.14 -1.79
CA LEU A 221 -9.17 -4.98 -2.42
C LEU A 221 -10.46 -5.35 -3.16
N VAL A 222 -10.48 -6.46 -3.89
CA VAL A 222 -11.67 -6.95 -4.60
C VAL A 222 -12.76 -7.33 -3.59
N ILE A 223 -12.44 -8.14 -2.59
CA ILE A 223 -13.39 -8.59 -1.57
C ILE A 223 -13.98 -7.39 -0.82
N LEU A 224 -13.15 -6.46 -0.37
CA LEU A 224 -13.59 -5.26 0.33
C LEU A 224 -14.43 -4.33 -0.57
N SER A 225 -14.09 -4.25 -1.87
CA SER A 225 -14.89 -3.50 -2.84
C SER A 225 -16.28 -4.10 -3.02
N LEU A 226 -16.37 -5.44 -3.09
CA LEU A 226 -17.64 -6.17 -3.14
C LEU A 226 -18.43 -6.00 -1.84
N ALA A 227 -17.78 -6.07 -0.69
CA ALA A 227 -18.41 -5.82 0.60
C ALA A 227 -18.95 -4.38 0.70
N ALA A 228 -18.17 -3.39 0.27
CA ALA A 228 -18.62 -1.99 0.22
C ALA A 228 -19.83 -1.81 -0.73
N LEU A 229 -19.82 -2.49 -1.89
CA LEU A 229 -20.95 -2.49 -2.80
C LEU A 229 -22.19 -3.12 -2.16
N ALA A 230 -22.04 -4.26 -1.49
CA ALA A 230 -23.14 -4.94 -0.77
C ALA A 230 -23.71 -4.04 0.33
N ILE A 231 -22.86 -3.41 1.15
CA ILE A 231 -23.29 -2.45 2.19
C ILE A 231 -24.10 -1.30 1.58
N ARG A 232 -23.66 -0.73 0.46
CA ARG A 232 -24.36 0.35 -0.23
C ARG A 232 -25.71 -0.09 -0.77
N VAL A 233 -25.78 -1.29 -1.36
CA VAL A 233 -27.04 -1.85 -1.90
C VAL A 233 -28.03 -2.12 -0.76
N ILE A 234 -27.57 -2.76 0.32
CA ILE A 234 -28.37 -3.03 1.51
C ILE A 234 -28.86 -1.73 2.15
N ALA A 235 -27.97 -0.76 2.35
CA ALA A 235 -28.32 0.54 2.92
C ALA A 235 -29.37 1.27 2.07
N ARG A 236 -29.25 1.22 0.73
CA ARG A 236 -30.24 1.80 -0.18
C ARG A 236 -31.59 1.08 -0.10
N ALA A 237 -31.58 -0.25 -0.07
CA ALA A 237 -32.80 -1.06 0.07
C ALA A 237 -33.50 -0.78 1.42
N LEU A 238 -32.74 -0.67 2.51
CA LEU A 238 -33.28 -0.32 3.83
C LEU A 238 -33.86 1.08 3.86
N ALA A 239 -33.17 2.08 3.28
CA ALA A 239 -33.67 3.46 3.21
C ALA A 239 -35.00 3.58 2.45
N GLN A 240 -35.25 2.68 1.48
CA GLN A 240 -36.48 2.63 0.68
C GLN A 240 -37.56 1.69 1.29
N SER A 241 -37.19 0.90 2.29
CA SER A 241 -38.06 -0.09 2.88
C SER A 241 -39.22 0.55 3.70
N ARG A 242 -40.33 -0.17 3.77
CA ARG A 242 -41.49 0.22 4.61
C ARG A 242 -41.17 0.12 6.12
N ILE A 243 -40.18 -0.67 6.50
CA ILE A 243 -39.78 -0.91 7.91
C ILE A 243 -39.29 0.37 8.59
N LEU A 244 -38.65 1.28 7.82
CA LEU A 244 -38.13 2.55 8.32
C LEU A 244 -39.13 3.72 8.16
N ARG A 245 -40.38 3.45 7.78
CA ARG A 245 -41.44 4.49 7.78
C ARG A 245 -41.68 4.99 9.20
N GLY A 246 -41.54 6.29 9.41
CA GLY A 246 -41.68 6.94 10.72
C GLY A 246 -40.34 7.16 11.47
N ARG A 247 -39.23 6.52 11.05
CA ARG A 247 -37.91 6.74 11.65
C ARG A 247 -37.01 7.55 10.71
N THR A 248 -37.24 8.87 10.65
CA THR A 248 -36.57 9.78 9.71
C THR A 248 -35.04 9.75 9.85
N THR A 249 -34.53 9.72 11.09
CA THR A 249 -33.08 9.72 11.38
C THR A 249 -32.38 8.47 10.81
N LEU A 250 -32.97 7.28 10.97
CA LEU A 250 -32.39 6.06 10.41
C LEU A 250 -32.48 6.05 8.89
N ARG A 251 -33.59 6.52 8.33
CA ARG A 251 -33.77 6.60 6.89
C ARG A 251 -32.77 7.56 6.23
N THR A 252 -32.49 8.71 6.84
CA THR A 252 -31.47 9.66 6.35
C THR A 252 -30.07 9.08 6.49
N ALA A 253 -29.75 8.39 7.60
CA ALA A 253 -28.45 7.74 7.78
C ALA A 253 -28.21 6.64 6.72
N PHE A 254 -29.16 5.72 6.53
CA PHE A 254 -29.05 4.69 5.48
C PHE A 254 -29.08 5.30 4.08
N GLY A 255 -29.83 6.37 3.86
CA GLY A 255 -29.83 7.11 2.60
C GLY A 255 -28.49 7.75 2.29
N ALA A 256 -27.80 8.29 3.29
CA ALA A 256 -26.46 8.85 3.14
C ALA A 256 -25.41 7.76 2.79
N ILE A 257 -25.48 6.60 3.44
CA ILE A 257 -24.58 5.46 3.15
C ILE A 257 -24.84 4.90 1.75
N GLY A 258 -26.10 4.69 1.36
CA GLY A 258 -26.49 4.12 0.08
C GLY A 258 -26.53 5.12 -1.09
N GLY A 259 -26.41 6.42 -0.80
CA GLY A 259 -26.59 7.51 -1.76
C GLY A 259 -25.49 7.64 -2.82
N PRO A 260 -25.76 8.39 -3.90
CA PRO A 260 -24.74 8.76 -4.86
C PRO A 260 -23.77 9.76 -4.19
N GLY A 261 -22.49 9.46 -4.17
CA GLY A 261 -21.46 10.28 -3.51
C GLY A 261 -21.13 9.85 -2.08
N SER A 262 -21.68 8.71 -1.62
CA SER A 262 -21.30 8.13 -0.33
C SER A 262 -19.81 7.77 -0.29
N GLU A 263 -19.13 8.17 0.79
CA GLU A 263 -17.74 7.81 1.08
C GLU A 263 -17.62 6.40 1.70
N ALA A 264 -18.73 5.69 1.87
CA ALA A 264 -18.75 4.36 2.50
C ALA A 264 -17.75 3.40 1.87
N THR A 265 -17.58 3.43 0.55
CA THR A 265 -16.59 2.59 -0.15
C THR A 265 -15.16 2.89 0.30
N SER A 266 -14.79 4.17 0.42
CA SER A 266 -13.46 4.58 0.87
C SER A 266 -13.19 4.17 2.31
N VAL A 267 -14.20 4.34 3.18
CA VAL A 267 -14.12 3.95 4.59
C VAL A 267 -13.97 2.45 4.74
N VAL A 268 -14.79 1.66 4.04
CA VAL A 268 -14.72 0.18 4.07
C VAL A 268 -13.38 -0.31 3.54
N LEU A 269 -12.86 0.27 2.46
CA LEU A 269 -11.56 -0.11 1.91
C LEU A 269 -10.42 0.23 2.87
N SER A 270 -10.38 1.44 3.40
CA SER A 270 -9.28 1.88 4.26
C SER A 270 -9.28 1.17 5.62
N LEU A 271 -10.42 1.11 6.30
CA LEU A 271 -10.54 0.38 7.57
C LEU A 271 -10.42 -1.13 7.39
N GLY A 272 -11.05 -1.67 6.34
CA GLY A 272 -11.01 -3.10 6.05
C GLY A 272 -9.60 -3.58 5.75
N LEU A 273 -8.83 -2.86 4.91
CA LEU A 273 -7.43 -3.18 4.66
C LEU A 273 -6.59 -3.05 5.93
N GLY A 274 -6.73 -1.97 6.69
CA GLY A 274 -5.99 -1.78 7.94
C GLY A 274 -6.24 -2.91 8.94
N LEU A 275 -7.51 -3.29 9.15
CA LEU A 275 -7.88 -4.38 10.02
C LEU A 275 -7.43 -5.75 9.49
N SER A 276 -7.49 -5.99 8.18
CA SER A 276 -7.02 -7.26 7.61
C SER A 276 -5.51 -7.43 7.77
N VAL A 277 -4.73 -6.35 7.65
CA VAL A 277 -3.29 -6.37 7.92
C VAL A 277 -3.00 -6.66 9.38
N LEU A 278 -3.68 -5.97 10.31
CA LEU A 278 -3.54 -6.23 11.74
C LEU A 278 -3.90 -7.68 12.11
N ALA A 279 -4.99 -8.19 11.56
CA ALA A 279 -5.39 -9.58 11.77
C ALA A 279 -4.36 -10.57 11.21
N ALA A 280 -3.81 -10.31 10.02
CA ALA A 280 -2.77 -11.15 9.42
C ALA A 280 -1.50 -11.14 10.28
N ILE A 281 -1.06 -9.99 10.78
CA ILE A 281 0.09 -9.86 11.67
C ILE A 281 -0.13 -10.66 12.95
N GLY A 282 -1.32 -10.52 13.59
CA GLY A 282 -1.65 -11.25 14.82
C GLY A 282 -1.69 -12.76 14.63
N GLN A 283 -2.22 -13.25 13.50
CA GLN A 283 -2.23 -14.68 13.17
C GLN A 283 -0.82 -15.23 12.92
N ILE A 284 0.04 -14.46 12.24
CA ILE A 284 1.42 -14.86 11.99
C ILE A 284 2.20 -14.94 13.32
N ASP A 285 2.06 -13.94 14.21
CA ASP A 285 2.69 -13.96 15.53
C ASP A 285 2.27 -15.18 16.35
N THR A 286 0.97 -15.48 16.38
CA THR A 286 0.44 -16.63 17.11
C THR A 286 0.94 -17.96 16.52
N ASN A 287 0.97 -18.10 15.19
CA ASN A 287 1.48 -19.30 14.53
C ASN A 287 2.98 -19.50 14.77
N LEU A 288 3.77 -18.43 14.75
CA LEU A 288 5.21 -18.50 15.06
C LEU A 288 5.45 -18.94 16.50
N ARG A 289 4.70 -18.37 17.48
CA ARG A 289 4.81 -18.77 18.88
C ARG A 289 4.42 -20.23 19.10
N SER A 290 3.35 -20.70 18.45
CA SER A 290 2.93 -22.10 18.56
C SER A 290 3.93 -23.08 17.92
N ALA A 291 4.59 -22.69 16.83
CA ALA A 291 5.64 -23.50 16.21
C ALA A 291 6.88 -23.64 17.11
N ILE A 292 7.27 -22.55 17.81
CA ILE A 292 8.40 -22.58 18.77
C ILE A 292 8.09 -23.40 20.03
N GLN A 293 6.83 -23.52 20.42
CA GLN A 293 6.43 -24.29 21.62
C GLN A 293 6.26 -25.79 21.37
N GLN A 294 6.24 -26.21 20.09
CA GLN A 294 6.08 -27.63 19.70
C GLN A 294 7.41 -28.35 19.46
N ASP A 295 8.52 -27.60 19.40
CA ASP A 295 9.89 -28.15 19.38
C ASP A 295 10.53 -28.08 20.76
#